data_d6d03b05f0c528b6fd9f541cfae25e94
#
_entry.id   d6d03b05f0c528b6fd9f541cfae25e94
#
_cell.length_a   1.000
_cell.length_b   1.000
_cell.length_c   1.000
_cell.angle_alpha   90.00
_cell.angle_beta   90.00
_cell.angle_gamma   90.00
#
_symmetry.space_group_name_H-M   'P 1'
#
loop_
_entity.id
_entity.type
_entity.pdbx_description
1 polymer ?
#
loop_
_entity_poly.entity_id
_entity_poly.type
_entity_poly.pdbx_seq_one_letter_code
_entity_poly.pdbx_strand_id
1 'polypeptide(L)'
;MGFVRRLQARLRHRRTPGAIAPPRRTGVDVTVGVAIAVVLVVVAPAALRLVTPQVVPGTASPVADTPDPALPAGSEFPPLPADSLYPVRVLPPVSTAADGERAFLGTQPDGSPIGFDPCRPIHYVLNPDWIPDGAEQMLRESVAEISSATGLAFVDDGVTTERVDEDRPPIQPQRYGERWAPVLIGWVGDSEVSHDDEEAFGTASQHLIAPSGTASARYVTGWVALNRAWFAEALAEPGTAAVARGVMLHELGHLVGLDHAIDPTQVMHATSDTTGLGDGDREGLAMAGAARCYSDT
;
A
#
# COMPACT_ATOMS: atom_id res chain seq x y z
N MET A 1 2.43 -22.82 -7.88
CA MET A 1 3.88 -22.66 -8.19
C MET A 1 4.24 -22.78 -9.69
N GLY A 2 3.31 -23.00 -10.59
CA GLY A 2 3.69 -23.32 -11.98
C GLY A 2 3.70 -22.15 -12.95
N PHE A 3 2.87 -21.15 -12.74
CA PHE A 3 2.57 -20.16 -13.78
C PHE A 3 3.40 -18.86 -13.62
N VAL A 4 3.44 -18.27 -12.45
CA VAL A 4 4.26 -17.07 -12.16
C VAL A 4 5.72 -17.33 -12.51
N ARG A 5 6.28 -18.51 -12.14
CA ARG A 5 7.63 -18.92 -12.54
C ARG A 5 7.81 -19.06 -14.05
N ARG A 6 6.77 -19.46 -14.81
CA ARG A 6 6.86 -19.55 -16.28
C ARG A 6 6.83 -18.19 -16.95
N LEU A 7 6.06 -17.24 -16.40
CA LEU A 7 6.02 -15.88 -16.89
C LEU A 7 7.36 -15.17 -16.63
N GLN A 8 7.90 -15.30 -15.43
CA GLN A 8 9.24 -14.82 -15.07
C GLN A 8 10.34 -15.40 -15.98
N ALA A 9 10.28 -16.69 -16.29
CA ALA A 9 11.23 -17.33 -17.19
C ALA A 9 11.16 -16.78 -18.62
N ARG A 10 9.96 -16.42 -19.11
CA ARG A 10 9.77 -15.82 -20.45
C ARG A 10 10.32 -14.39 -20.52
N LEU A 11 10.14 -13.57 -19.47
CA LEU A 11 10.67 -12.22 -19.38
C LEU A 11 12.20 -12.21 -19.35
N ARG A 12 12.83 -13.15 -18.64
CA ARG A 12 14.30 -13.32 -18.63
C ARG A 12 14.88 -13.68 -20.00
N HIS A 13 14.18 -14.48 -20.79
CA HIS A 13 14.64 -14.84 -22.15
C HIS A 13 14.55 -13.71 -23.18
N ARG A 14 13.70 -12.70 -22.96
CA ARG A 14 13.60 -11.55 -23.87
C ARG A 14 14.70 -10.49 -23.66
N ARG A 15 15.44 -10.55 -22.55
CA ARG A 15 16.47 -9.55 -22.20
C ARG A 15 17.88 -9.84 -22.72
N THR A 16 18.13 -10.92 -23.45
CA THR A 16 19.47 -11.22 -23.98
C THR A 16 19.56 -11.09 -25.50
N PRO A 17 20.05 -9.96 -26.05
CA PRO A 17 20.65 -9.92 -27.38
C PRO A 17 22.14 -10.24 -27.27
N GLY A 18 22.53 -11.42 -27.73
CA GLY A 18 23.87 -11.69 -28.24
C GLY A 18 25.01 -11.78 -27.25
N ALA A 19 25.15 -12.91 -26.54
CA ALA A 19 26.42 -13.32 -25.95
C ALA A 19 27.04 -14.47 -26.75
N ILE A 20 28.24 -14.23 -27.26
CA ILE A 20 29.09 -15.20 -27.97
C ILE A 20 29.51 -16.29 -27.01
N ALA A 21 29.30 -17.55 -27.37
CA ALA A 21 29.61 -18.72 -26.56
C ALA A 21 31.14 -18.92 -26.36
N PRO A 22 31.62 -19.16 -25.13
CA PRO A 22 32.95 -19.67 -24.89
C PRO A 22 32.99 -21.22 -24.98
N PRO A 23 34.17 -21.82 -25.22
CA PRO A 23 34.29 -23.23 -25.57
C PRO A 23 34.10 -24.17 -24.37
N ARG A 24 33.60 -25.38 -24.69
CA ARG A 24 33.38 -26.50 -23.78
C ARG A 24 34.64 -26.88 -22.98
N ARG A 25 34.50 -26.97 -21.67
CA ARG A 25 35.39 -27.82 -20.83
C ARG A 25 34.55 -28.88 -20.13
N THR A 26 35.06 -30.07 -20.18
CA THR A 26 34.53 -31.34 -19.68
C THR A 26 34.62 -31.44 -18.16
N GLY A 27 33.54 -31.92 -17.56
CA GLY A 27 33.50 -32.82 -16.39
C GLY A 27 33.83 -32.22 -15.03
N VAL A 28 32.84 -32.19 -14.14
CA VAL A 28 32.89 -32.77 -12.77
C VAL A 28 31.45 -32.76 -12.23
N ASP A 29 31.01 -33.92 -11.72
CA ASP A 29 29.75 -34.09 -10.99
C ASP A 29 29.77 -33.25 -9.70
N VAL A 30 28.77 -32.39 -9.53
CA VAL A 30 28.48 -31.71 -8.25
C VAL A 30 27.01 -31.90 -7.92
N THR A 31 26.77 -32.55 -6.83
CA THR A 31 25.53 -32.81 -6.11
C THR A 31 24.63 -31.54 -6.04
N VAL A 32 23.41 -31.68 -6.55
CA VAL A 32 22.42 -30.62 -6.47
C VAL A 32 21.93 -30.48 -5.04
N GLY A 33 22.45 -29.48 -4.33
CA GLY A 33 21.85 -28.96 -3.12
C GLY A 33 20.66 -28.07 -3.49
N VAL A 34 19.47 -28.46 -3.05
CA VAL A 34 18.26 -27.64 -3.16
C VAL A 34 18.44 -26.44 -2.20
N ALA A 35 18.86 -25.31 -2.73
CA ALA A 35 18.76 -24.04 -2.02
C ALA A 35 17.31 -23.57 -2.13
N ILE A 36 16.59 -23.63 -1.01
CA ILE A 36 15.31 -22.95 -0.83
C ILE A 36 15.69 -21.47 -0.67
N ALA A 37 15.49 -20.69 -1.73
CA ALA A 37 15.55 -19.24 -1.63
C ALA A 37 14.30 -18.79 -0.84
N VAL A 38 14.50 -18.45 0.42
CA VAL A 38 13.53 -17.70 1.21
C VAL A 38 13.57 -16.27 0.70
N VAL A 39 12.52 -15.84 0.02
CA VAL A 39 12.31 -14.44 -0.38
C VAL A 39 12.03 -13.67 0.91
N LEU A 40 13.05 -13.05 1.48
CA LEU A 40 12.92 -12.05 2.53
C LEU A 40 12.68 -10.71 1.83
N VAL A 41 11.41 -10.32 1.67
CA VAL A 41 11.08 -8.92 1.41
C VAL A 41 11.47 -8.15 2.67
N VAL A 42 12.59 -7.47 2.62
CA VAL A 42 12.98 -6.54 3.68
C VAL A 42 12.10 -5.31 3.50
N VAL A 43 10.97 -5.28 4.23
CA VAL A 43 10.28 -4.02 4.48
C VAL A 43 11.28 -3.14 5.22
N ALA A 44 11.79 -2.11 4.56
CA ALA A 44 12.65 -1.14 5.22
C ALA A 44 11.88 -0.58 6.41
N PRO A 45 12.39 -0.66 7.64
CA PRO A 45 11.72 -0.06 8.78
C PRO A 45 11.65 1.44 8.52
N ALA A 46 10.43 1.97 8.32
CA ALA A 46 10.20 3.40 8.35
C ALA A 46 10.82 3.90 9.66
N ALA A 47 11.87 4.70 9.56
CA ALA A 47 12.59 5.19 10.72
C ALA A 47 11.62 6.06 11.54
N LEU A 48 11.12 5.51 12.63
CA LEU A 48 10.32 6.21 13.62
C LEU A 48 11.20 7.32 14.21
N ARG A 49 11.11 8.52 13.68
CA ARG A 49 11.74 9.69 14.28
C ARG A 49 10.89 10.11 15.47
N LEU A 50 11.29 9.65 16.65
CA LEU A 50 10.78 10.17 17.91
C LEU A 50 11.21 11.64 18.06
N VAL A 51 10.29 12.55 17.77
CA VAL A 51 10.45 13.97 18.12
C VAL A 51 10.10 14.10 19.59
N THR A 52 11.10 14.33 20.44
CA THR A 52 10.89 14.63 21.86
C THR A 52 10.44 16.09 22.00
N PRO A 53 9.26 16.38 22.61
CA PRO A 53 8.81 17.76 22.81
C PRO A 53 9.61 18.45 23.92
N GLN A 54 10.14 19.62 23.61
CA GLN A 54 10.67 20.54 24.61
C GLN A 54 9.50 21.29 25.26
N VAL A 55 9.28 21.07 26.56
CA VAL A 55 8.29 21.81 27.34
C VAL A 55 8.83 23.17 27.73
N VAL A 56 8.23 24.24 27.18
CA VAL A 56 8.46 25.63 27.65
C VAL A 56 7.26 26.05 28.51
N PRO A 57 7.44 26.48 29.75
CA PRO A 57 6.32 26.96 30.57
C PRO A 57 5.89 28.38 30.11
N GLY A 58 4.69 28.50 29.56
CA GLY A 58 4.09 29.74 29.15
C GLY A 58 2.94 30.17 30.07
N THR A 59 2.97 31.40 30.52
CA THR A 59 1.94 32.08 31.32
C THR A 59 0.67 32.32 30.49
N ALA A 60 -0.49 31.95 31.04
CA ALA A 60 -1.80 32.17 30.43
C ALA A 60 -2.21 33.64 30.46
N SER A 61 -2.60 34.18 29.31
CA SER A 61 -3.36 35.43 29.16
C SER A 61 -4.65 35.16 28.38
N PRO A 62 -5.75 35.94 28.64
CA PRO A 62 -7.06 35.60 28.11
C PRO A 62 -7.15 35.87 26.59
N VAL A 63 -7.77 34.93 25.89
CA VAL A 63 -7.95 34.87 24.44
C VAL A 63 -9.02 35.84 24.00
N ALA A 64 -8.67 36.74 23.07
CA ALA A 64 -9.63 37.49 22.27
C ALA A 64 -9.96 36.65 21.02
N ASP A 65 -11.26 36.58 20.66
CA ASP A 65 -11.78 35.97 19.45
C ASP A 65 -11.19 36.63 18.19
N THR A 66 -10.09 36.11 17.68
CA THR A 66 -9.58 36.38 16.34
C THR A 66 -9.66 35.09 15.53
N PRO A 67 -10.14 35.13 14.26
CA PRO A 67 -10.13 33.95 13.42
C PRO A 67 -8.70 33.42 13.30
N ASP A 68 -8.59 32.10 13.51
CA ASP A 68 -7.32 31.36 13.49
C ASP A 68 -6.58 31.62 12.16
N PRO A 69 -5.33 32.12 12.20
CA PRO A 69 -4.57 32.34 10.97
C PRO A 69 -4.32 30.97 10.33
N ALA A 70 -4.58 30.88 9.03
CA ALA A 70 -4.22 29.70 8.22
C ALA A 70 -2.83 29.19 8.61
N LEU A 71 -2.70 27.92 8.91
CA LEU A 71 -1.43 27.31 9.32
C LEU A 71 -0.32 27.70 8.34
N PRO A 72 0.86 28.08 8.80
CA PRO A 72 1.96 28.46 7.92
C PRO A 72 2.31 27.29 6.99
N ALA A 73 2.65 27.60 5.73
CA ALA A 73 3.14 26.63 4.76
C ALA A 73 4.30 25.84 5.38
N GLY A 74 4.10 24.52 5.60
CA GLY A 74 5.05 23.64 6.28
C GLY A 74 4.56 23.09 7.61
N SER A 75 3.27 23.20 7.95
CA SER A 75 2.71 22.49 9.10
C SER A 75 2.77 20.98 8.86
N GLU A 76 3.10 20.23 9.88
CA GLU A 76 3.18 18.77 9.86
C GLU A 76 1.81 18.12 9.58
N PHE A 77 0.72 18.85 9.79
CA PHE A 77 -0.66 18.43 9.61
C PHE A 77 -1.45 19.46 8.80
N PRO A 78 -2.37 19.02 7.92
CA PRO A 78 -3.28 19.93 7.24
C PRO A 78 -4.32 20.50 8.22
N PRO A 79 -5.03 21.58 7.85
CA PRO A 79 -6.17 22.07 8.62
C PRO A 79 -7.22 20.99 8.83
N LEU A 80 -7.81 20.95 10.01
CA LEU A 80 -8.89 20.00 10.31
C LEU A 80 -10.14 20.33 9.50
N PRO A 81 -10.83 19.33 8.93
CA PRO A 81 -12.13 19.52 8.32
C PRO A 81 -13.15 20.04 9.33
N ALA A 82 -14.15 20.80 8.86
CA ALA A 82 -15.16 21.42 9.73
C ALA A 82 -16.00 20.43 10.53
N ASP A 83 -16.12 19.18 10.08
CA ASP A 83 -16.84 18.07 10.74
C ASP A 83 -15.97 17.20 11.66
N SER A 84 -14.68 17.53 11.82
CA SER A 84 -13.73 16.74 12.61
C SER A 84 -14.10 16.66 14.10
N LEU A 85 -14.83 17.64 14.64
CA LEU A 85 -15.25 17.63 16.05
C LEU A 85 -16.25 16.52 16.37
N TYR A 86 -16.99 16.03 15.39
CA TYR A 86 -18.00 14.96 15.54
C TYR A 86 -17.84 13.93 14.42
N PRO A 87 -16.72 13.19 14.39
CA PRO A 87 -16.46 12.26 13.32
C PRO A 87 -17.47 11.11 13.35
N VAL A 88 -18.08 10.84 12.21
CA VAL A 88 -19.03 9.73 12.00
C VAL A 88 -18.48 8.82 10.95
N ARG A 89 -18.50 7.53 11.22
CA ARG A 89 -18.05 6.50 10.29
C ARG A 89 -18.80 6.61 8.95
N VAL A 90 -18.06 6.62 7.84
CA VAL A 90 -18.62 6.80 6.48
C VAL A 90 -19.38 5.56 6.05
N LEU A 91 -18.79 4.38 6.21
CA LEU A 91 -19.43 3.09 5.93
C LEU A 91 -19.53 2.26 7.22
N PRO A 92 -20.55 1.38 7.33
CA PRO A 92 -20.67 0.51 8.51
C PRO A 92 -19.44 -0.40 8.64
N PRO A 93 -19.07 -0.80 9.88
CA PRO A 93 -18.01 -1.78 10.09
C PRO A 93 -18.39 -3.12 9.47
N VAL A 94 -17.38 -3.82 8.94
CA VAL A 94 -17.56 -5.15 8.40
C VAL A 94 -17.47 -6.17 9.53
N SER A 95 -18.45 -7.09 9.57
CA SER A 95 -18.38 -8.30 10.39
C SER A 95 -18.11 -9.48 9.48
N THR A 96 -17.15 -10.29 9.83
CA THR A 96 -16.85 -11.53 9.12
C THR A 96 -16.87 -12.70 10.09
N ALA A 97 -17.31 -13.87 9.60
CA ALA A 97 -17.15 -15.14 10.30
C ALA A 97 -15.91 -15.89 9.77
N ALA A 98 -15.16 -15.28 8.85
CA ALA A 98 -13.91 -15.82 8.38
C ALA A 98 -12.91 -15.85 9.55
N ASP A 99 -12.11 -16.92 9.59
CA ASP A 99 -11.02 -17.10 10.54
C ASP A 99 -9.85 -17.71 9.77
N GLY A 100 -8.77 -16.96 9.67
CA GLY A 100 -7.60 -17.37 8.91
C GLY A 100 -6.34 -16.68 9.39
N GLU A 101 -5.19 -17.20 8.96
CA GLU A 101 -3.90 -16.62 9.28
C GLU A 101 -3.73 -15.29 8.55
N ARG A 102 -3.27 -14.28 9.26
CA ARG A 102 -3.11 -12.90 8.82
C ARG A 102 -2.02 -12.19 9.61
N ALA A 103 -1.45 -11.15 9.02
CA ALA A 103 -0.47 -10.30 9.67
C ALA A 103 -0.75 -8.82 9.37
N PHE A 104 -0.19 -7.92 10.19
CA PHE A 104 -0.35 -6.48 10.07
C PHE A 104 1.01 -5.79 10.06
N LEU A 105 1.16 -4.75 9.23
CA LEU A 105 2.36 -3.92 9.17
C LEU A 105 2.67 -3.21 10.49
N GLY A 106 1.66 -2.96 11.29
CA GLY A 106 1.81 -2.38 12.61
C GLY A 106 0.58 -2.54 13.48
N THR A 107 0.78 -2.51 14.80
CA THR A 107 -0.29 -2.61 15.78
C THR A 107 -0.25 -1.47 16.79
N GLN A 108 -1.40 -1.12 17.30
CA GLN A 108 -1.58 -0.22 18.43
C GLN A 108 -1.06 -0.88 19.73
N PRO A 109 -0.87 -0.12 20.83
CA PRO A 109 -0.49 -0.70 22.12
C PRO A 109 -1.48 -1.73 22.69
N ASP A 110 -2.75 -1.70 22.27
CA ASP A 110 -3.78 -2.66 22.67
C ASP A 110 -3.83 -3.91 21.78
N GLY A 111 -2.94 -3.99 20.78
CA GLY A 111 -2.86 -5.10 19.84
C GLY A 111 -3.78 -4.98 18.62
N SER A 112 -4.64 -3.96 18.53
CA SER A 112 -5.44 -3.69 17.33
C SER A 112 -4.54 -3.21 16.19
N PRO A 113 -4.88 -3.48 14.91
CA PRO A 113 -4.07 -3.02 13.80
C PRO A 113 -4.08 -1.50 13.64
N ILE A 114 -2.98 -0.97 13.12
CA ILE A 114 -2.94 0.40 12.62
C ILE A 114 -3.64 0.41 11.26
N GLY A 115 -4.57 1.35 11.05
CA GLY A 115 -5.34 1.49 9.82
C GLY A 115 -5.61 2.96 9.49
N PHE A 116 -6.39 3.20 8.44
CA PHE A 116 -6.94 4.52 8.12
C PHE A 116 -8.10 4.89 9.03
N ASP A 117 -8.39 6.20 9.12
CA ASP A 117 -9.57 6.72 9.82
C ASP A 117 -10.87 6.32 9.07
N PRO A 118 -11.76 5.48 9.66
CA PRO A 118 -12.99 5.08 8.99
C PRO A 118 -14.04 6.18 8.89
N CYS A 119 -13.81 7.34 9.52
CA CYS A 119 -14.67 8.51 9.47
C CYS A 119 -14.24 9.50 8.38
N ARG A 120 -13.16 9.19 7.66
CA ARG A 120 -12.66 9.93 6.50
C ARG A 120 -12.58 8.99 5.29
N PRO A 121 -13.07 9.41 4.13
CA PRO A 121 -12.81 8.65 2.90
C PRO A 121 -11.32 8.63 2.58
N ILE A 122 -10.83 7.51 2.09
CA ILE A 122 -9.51 7.41 1.48
C ILE A 122 -9.63 7.96 0.06
N HIS A 123 -9.14 9.17 -0.16
CA HIS A 123 -9.04 9.74 -1.49
C HIS A 123 -7.88 9.10 -2.25
N TYR A 124 -8.06 8.79 -3.53
CA TYR A 124 -6.98 8.32 -4.38
C TYR A 124 -6.98 9.00 -5.74
N VAL A 125 -5.82 9.08 -6.34
CA VAL A 125 -5.56 9.58 -7.70
C VAL A 125 -4.78 8.57 -8.48
N LEU A 126 -4.97 8.56 -9.80
CA LEU A 126 -4.32 7.67 -10.72
C LEU A 126 -3.36 8.44 -11.62
N ASN A 127 -2.08 8.04 -11.66
CA ASN A 127 -1.21 8.46 -12.74
C ASN A 127 -1.54 7.62 -13.98
N PRO A 128 -2.02 8.24 -15.09
CA PRO A 128 -2.43 7.51 -16.28
C PRO A 128 -1.25 7.06 -17.16
N ASP A 129 -0.03 7.50 -16.87
CA ASP A 129 1.14 7.13 -17.65
C ASP A 129 1.36 5.61 -17.58
N TRP A 130 1.44 4.96 -18.75
CA TRP A 130 1.78 3.54 -18.91
C TRP A 130 0.78 2.53 -18.36
N ILE A 131 -0.48 2.91 -18.14
CA ILE A 131 -1.53 1.98 -17.74
C ILE A 131 -1.72 0.92 -18.83
N PRO A 132 -1.59 -0.38 -18.55
CA PRO A 132 -1.95 -1.43 -19.49
C PRO A 132 -3.44 -1.47 -19.78
N ASP A 133 -3.81 -1.88 -21.00
CA ASP A 133 -5.21 -2.03 -21.40
C ASP A 133 -5.99 -2.94 -20.40
N GLY A 134 -7.10 -2.44 -19.90
CA GLY A 134 -7.95 -3.14 -18.93
C GLY A 134 -7.52 -3.01 -17.46
N ALA A 135 -6.30 -2.53 -17.17
CA ALA A 135 -5.80 -2.42 -15.80
C ALA A 135 -6.55 -1.38 -14.95
N GLU A 136 -6.99 -0.29 -15.57
CA GLU A 136 -7.77 0.75 -14.88
C GLU A 136 -9.12 0.22 -14.37
N GLN A 137 -9.83 -0.55 -15.19
CA GLN A 137 -11.08 -1.19 -14.77
C GLN A 137 -10.85 -2.20 -13.63
N MET A 138 -9.80 -3.02 -13.75
CA MET A 138 -9.40 -3.97 -12.72
C MET A 138 -9.06 -3.26 -11.40
N LEU A 139 -8.38 -2.11 -11.45
CA LEU A 139 -8.09 -1.29 -10.28
C LEU A 139 -9.38 -0.84 -9.58
N ARG A 140 -10.33 -0.28 -10.31
CA ARG A 140 -11.61 0.17 -9.71
C ARG A 140 -12.36 -0.99 -9.04
N GLU A 141 -12.38 -2.16 -9.67
CA GLU A 141 -12.99 -3.36 -9.11
C GLU A 141 -12.28 -3.85 -7.85
N SER A 142 -10.95 -3.82 -7.85
CA SER A 142 -10.13 -4.21 -6.70
C SER A 142 -10.29 -3.23 -5.54
N VAL A 143 -10.31 -1.92 -5.80
CA VAL A 143 -10.58 -0.89 -4.77
C VAL A 143 -11.98 -1.09 -4.17
N ALA A 144 -12.98 -1.39 -4.99
CA ALA A 144 -14.34 -1.65 -4.51
C ALA A 144 -14.40 -2.92 -3.63
N GLU A 145 -13.62 -3.96 -3.95
CA GLU A 145 -13.53 -5.17 -3.12
C GLU A 145 -12.84 -4.88 -1.78
N ILE A 146 -11.71 -4.17 -1.78
CA ILE A 146 -11.03 -3.75 -0.54
C ILE A 146 -11.94 -2.85 0.31
N SER A 147 -12.65 -1.90 -0.31
CA SER A 147 -13.66 -1.08 0.38
C SER A 147 -14.72 -1.93 1.05
N SER A 148 -15.25 -2.92 0.34
CA SER A 148 -16.28 -3.84 0.86
C SER A 148 -15.75 -4.73 1.98
N ALA A 149 -14.49 -5.17 1.92
CA ALA A 149 -13.88 -6.04 2.91
C ALA A 149 -13.44 -5.29 4.19
N THR A 150 -13.10 -3.99 4.07
CA THR A 150 -12.67 -3.17 5.19
C THR A 150 -13.80 -2.33 5.81
N GLY A 151 -14.81 -1.95 5.03
CA GLY A 151 -15.76 -0.91 5.38
C GLY A 151 -15.12 0.49 5.42
N LEU A 152 -14.01 0.69 4.71
CA LEU A 152 -13.40 2.00 4.46
C LEU A 152 -13.94 2.55 3.14
N ALA A 153 -14.35 3.82 3.13
CA ALA A 153 -14.81 4.48 1.91
C ALA A 153 -13.62 4.94 1.08
N PHE A 154 -13.67 4.69 -0.23
CA PHE A 154 -12.69 5.20 -1.19
C PHE A 154 -13.35 6.20 -2.13
N VAL A 155 -12.64 7.29 -2.46
CA VAL A 155 -13.08 8.34 -3.38
C VAL A 155 -12.05 8.51 -4.47
N ASP A 156 -12.47 8.30 -5.72
CA ASP A 156 -11.66 8.53 -6.91
C ASP A 156 -11.63 10.04 -7.22
N ASP A 157 -10.49 10.68 -7.00
CA ASP A 157 -10.27 12.11 -7.30
C ASP A 157 -9.79 12.32 -8.75
N GLY A 158 -9.76 11.26 -9.57
CA GLY A 158 -9.40 11.30 -10.98
C GLY A 158 -7.90 11.09 -11.23
N VAL A 159 -7.41 11.76 -12.28
CA VAL A 159 -6.03 11.55 -12.75
C VAL A 159 -5.08 12.64 -12.27
N THR A 160 -3.79 12.27 -12.16
CA THR A 160 -2.71 13.20 -11.80
C THR A 160 -1.50 12.99 -12.69
N THR A 161 -0.65 14.03 -12.81
CA THR A 161 0.68 13.93 -13.42
C THR A 161 1.78 13.61 -12.39
N GLU A 162 1.42 13.45 -11.11
CA GLU A 162 2.36 13.03 -10.08
C GLU A 162 2.84 11.61 -10.36
N ARG A 163 4.15 11.38 -10.23
CA ARG A 163 4.76 10.05 -10.34
C ARG A 163 4.96 9.47 -8.95
N VAL A 164 4.96 8.14 -8.88
CA VAL A 164 5.32 7.46 -7.64
C VAL A 164 6.75 7.80 -7.28
N ASP A 165 6.96 8.14 -6.00
CA ASP A 165 8.24 8.50 -5.41
C ASP A 165 8.22 8.09 -3.94
N GLU A 166 9.25 7.42 -3.46
CA GLU A 166 9.35 6.96 -2.06
C GLU A 166 9.38 8.13 -1.07
N ASP A 167 9.98 9.27 -1.49
CA ASP A 167 10.08 10.49 -0.70
C ASP A 167 8.85 11.41 -0.87
N ARG A 168 7.74 10.89 -1.39
CA ARG A 168 6.53 11.65 -1.65
C ARG A 168 6.02 12.37 -0.41
N PRO A 169 5.89 13.74 -0.44
CA PRO A 169 5.36 14.49 0.69
C PRO A 169 3.88 14.12 0.96
N PRO A 170 3.49 13.92 2.24
CA PRO A 170 2.11 13.60 2.59
C PRO A 170 1.13 14.76 2.44
N ILE A 171 1.64 15.99 2.32
CA ILE A 171 0.86 17.21 2.08
C ILE A 171 1.49 17.95 0.90
N GLN A 172 0.69 18.26 -0.12
CA GLN A 172 1.12 18.94 -1.35
C GLN A 172 0.13 20.05 -1.70
N PRO A 173 0.17 21.22 -1.02
CA PRO A 173 -0.85 22.27 -1.14
C PRO A 173 -1.04 22.79 -2.58
N GLN A 174 0.03 22.90 -3.36
CA GLN A 174 -0.01 23.39 -4.74
C GLN A 174 -0.69 22.42 -5.70
N ARG A 175 -0.75 21.13 -5.35
CA ARG A 175 -1.32 20.07 -6.19
C ARG A 175 -2.70 19.64 -5.73
N TYR A 176 -2.87 19.45 -4.42
CA TYR A 176 -4.07 18.86 -3.84
C TYR A 176 -4.80 19.76 -2.82
N GLY A 177 -4.32 20.99 -2.61
CA GLY A 177 -4.87 21.90 -1.59
C GLY A 177 -4.39 21.56 -0.17
N GLU A 178 -4.96 22.25 0.80
CA GLU A 178 -4.63 22.15 2.23
C GLU A 178 -5.26 20.90 2.86
N ARG A 179 -4.83 19.69 2.40
CA ARG A 179 -5.30 18.41 2.90
C ARG A 179 -4.19 17.35 2.78
N TRP A 180 -4.40 16.20 3.37
CA TRP A 180 -3.59 15.03 3.06
C TRP A 180 -3.63 14.76 1.56
N ALA A 181 -2.47 14.55 0.95
CA ALA A 181 -2.41 14.19 -0.45
C ALA A 181 -3.16 12.87 -0.67
N PRO A 182 -3.97 12.73 -1.73
CA PRO A 182 -4.64 11.47 -2.04
C PRO A 182 -3.62 10.33 -2.17
N VAL A 183 -4.03 9.09 -1.91
CA VAL A 183 -3.20 7.92 -2.25
C VAL A 183 -2.88 7.98 -3.75
N LEU A 184 -1.61 7.82 -4.10
CA LEU A 184 -1.17 7.83 -5.49
C LEU A 184 -1.05 6.39 -5.99
N ILE A 185 -1.69 6.09 -7.11
CA ILE A 185 -1.57 4.78 -7.77
C ILE A 185 -0.96 5.00 -9.15
N GLY A 186 0.07 4.21 -9.49
CA GLY A 186 0.74 4.35 -10.77
C GLY A 186 1.42 3.08 -11.25
N TRP A 187 1.64 3.00 -12.58
CA TRP A 187 2.43 1.95 -13.22
C TRP A 187 3.84 2.45 -13.47
N VAL A 188 4.82 1.67 -13.05
CA VAL A 188 6.23 2.04 -13.04
C VAL A 188 7.10 0.99 -13.74
N GLY A 189 8.35 1.30 -13.96
CA GLY A 189 9.30 0.35 -14.53
C GLY A 189 9.77 -0.70 -13.51
N ASP A 190 10.40 -1.77 -13.99
CA ASP A 190 10.90 -2.86 -13.16
C ASP A 190 11.82 -2.38 -12.01
N SER A 191 12.69 -1.41 -12.28
CA SER A 191 13.66 -0.90 -11.30
C SER A 191 13.04 -0.03 -10.20
N GLU A 192 11.78 0.35 -10.35
CA GLU A 192 11.06 1.20 -9.39
C GLU A 192 10.19 0.38 -8.42
N VAL A 193 10.00 -0.92 -8.69
CA VAL A 193 9.29 -1.86 -7.79
C VAL A 193 10.19 -2.96 -7.24
N SER A 194 11.34 -3.22 -7.89
CA SER A 194 12.26 -4.29 -7.53
C SER A 194 13.45 -3.74 -6.78
N HIS A 195 13.73 -4.25 -5.60
CA HIS A 195 14.91 -3.94 -4.80
C HIS A 195 15.82 -5.16 -4.71
N ASP A 196 17.14 -4.97 -4.69
CA ASP A 196 18.16 -6.00 -4.40
C ASP A 196 18.05 -7.29 -5.24
N ASP A 197 17.91 -7.16 -6.58
CA ASP A 197 17.78 -8.29 -7.52
C ASP A 197 16.51 -9.15 -7.38
N GLU A 198 15.54 -8.77 -6.57
CA GLU A 198 14.24 -9.42 -6.46
C GLU A 198 13.24 -8.81 -7.43
N GLU A 199 12.55 -9.66 -8.21
CA GLU A 199 11.46 -9.24 -9.10
C GLU A 199 10.19 -9.05 -8.28
N ALA A 200 9.69 -7.83 -8.16
CA ALA A 200 8.38 -7.52 -7.61
C ALA A 200 7.39 -7.14 -8.72
N PHE A 201 6.11 -7.46 -8.52
CA PHE A 201 5.03 -7.12 -9.45
C PHE A 201 4.30 -5.86 -9.03
N GLY A 202 4.46 -5.46 -7.79
CA GLY A 202 3.98 -4.24 -7.19
C GLY A 202 4.69 -3.95 -5.88
N THR A 203 4.39 -2.79 -5.33
CA THR A 203 4.77 -2.40 -3.98
C THR A 203 3.84 -1.29 -3.49
N ALA A 204 3.60 -1.21 -2.20
CA ALA A 204 2.78 -0.19 -1.58
C ALA A 204 3.45 0.39 -0.33
N SER A 205 3.14 1.65 -0.05
CA SER A 205 3.62 2.34 1.15
C SER A 205 2.54 3.24 1.72
N GLN A 206 2.57 3.43 3.03
CA GLN A 206 1.65 4.27 3.77
C GLN A 206 2.40 5.35 4.54
N HIS A 207 1.79 6.53 4.64
CA HIS A 207 2.29 7.57 5.54
C HIS A 207 1.61 7.45 6.90
N LEU A 208 2.41 7.10 7.91
CA LEU A 208 1.98 6.91 9.30
C LEU A 208 2.13 8.21 10.08
N ILE A 209 1.07 8.61 10.80
CA ILE A 209 1.18 9.65 11.82
C ILE A 209 0.84 9.06 13.20
N ALA A 210 1.52 9.59 14.23
CA ALA A 210 1.28 9.26 15.63
C ALA A 210 1.30 10.57 16.45
N PRO A 211 0.22 11.37 16.43
CA PRO A 211 0.20 12.67 17.10
C PRO A 211 0.51 12.57 18.59
N SER A 212 1.28 13.52 19.10
CA SER A 212 1.65 13.59 20.51
C SER A 212 0.41 13.71 21.40
N GLY A 213 0.31 12.87 22.42
CA GLY A 213 -0.83 12.86 23.36
C GLY A 213 -2.04 12.06 22.91
N THR A 214 -2.05 11.51 21.70
CA THR A 214 -3.04 10.53 21.26
C THR A 214 -2.42 9.14 21.30
N ALA A 215 -3.16 8.16 21.83
CA ALA A 215 -2.66 6.78 21.94
C ALA A 215 -2.74 6.01 20.62
N SER A 216 -2.93 6.66 19.48
CA SER A 216 -3.27 5.94 18.25
C SER A 216 -2.56 6.47 17.04
N ALA A 217 -1.66 5.64 16.54
CA ALA A 217 -1.08 5.77 15.22
C ALA A 217 -2.14 5.46 14.14
N ARG A 218 -2.04 6.11 12.97
CA ARG A 218 -2.91 5.85 11.82
C ARG A 218 -2.25 6.21 10.50
N TYR A 219 -2.73 5.60 9.43
CA TYR A 219 -2.35 5.98 8.07
C TYR A 219 -3.22 7.14 7.59
N VAL A 220 -2.63 8.07 6.83
CA VAL A 220 -3.31 9.26 6.31
C VAL A 220 -3.24 9.39 4.80
N THR A 221 -2.24 8.80 4.18
CA THR A 221 -2.03 8.71 2.73
C THR A 221 -1.05 7.59 2.41
N GLY A 222 -0.66 7.45 1.16
CA GLY A 222 0.29 6.45 0.69
C GLY A 222 0.43 6.45 -0.82
N TRP A 223 1.03 5.39 -1.34
CA TRP A 223 1.11 5.14 -2.77
C TRP A 223 1.15 3.63 -3.06
N VAL A 224 0.77 3.28 -4.28
CA VAL A 224 0.86 1.93 -4.85
C VAL A 224 1.55 2.04 -6.20
N ALA A 225 2.64 1.30 -6.38
CA ALA A 225 3.37 1.17 -7.63
C ALA A 225 3.17 -0.24 -8.20
N LEU A 226 2.79 -0.33 -9.46
CA LEU A 226 2.51 -1.59 -10.16
C LEU A 226 3.47 -1.75 -11.35
N ASN A 227 4.03 -2.95 -11.52
CA ASN A 227 4.97 -3.22 -12.60
C ASN A 227 4.26 -3.23 -13.97
N ARG A 228 4.47 -2.18 -14.76
CA ARG A 228 3.80 -1.99 -16.07
C ARG A 228 4.05 -3.12 -17.05
N ALA A 229 5.28 -3.63 -17.11
CA ALA A 229 5.66 -4.65 -18.10
C ALA A 229 5.01 -5.99 -17.74
N TRP A 230 5.03 -6.36 -16.48
CA TRP A 230 4.39 -7.56 -16.00
C TRP A 230 2.87 -7.50 -16.15
N PHE A 231 2.22 -6.39 -15.75
CA PHE A 231 0.77 -6.23 -15.89
C PHE A 231 0.33 -6.26 -17.36
N ALA A 232 1.08 -5.63 -18.27
CA ALA A 232 0.77 -5.66 -19.69
C ALA A 232 0.85 -7.10 -20.26
N GLU A 233 1.83 -7.89 -19.85
CA GLU A 233 1.95 -9.29 -20.28
C GLU A 233 0.86 -10.16 -19.62
N ALA A 234 0.61 -9.99 -18.30
CA ALA A 234 -0.38 -10.76 -17.57
C ALA A 234 -1.81 -10.51 -18.09
N LEU A 235 -2.14 -9.29 -18.51
CA LEU A 235 -3.46 -8.95 -19.06
C LEU A 235 -3.63 -9.39 -20.51
N ALA A 236 -2.55 -9.51 -21.28
CA ALA A 236 -2.59 -9.98 -22.66
C ALA A 236 -2.72 -11.50 -22.80
N GLU A 237 -2.31 -12.27 -21.80
CA GLU A 237 -2.32 -13.73 -21.83
C GLU A 237 -3.62 -14.31 -21.24
N PRO A 238 -4.32 -15.22 -21.93
CA PRO A 238 -5.54 -15.84 -21.43
C PRO A 238 -5.31 -16.57 -20.09
N GLY A 239 -6.14 -16.32 -19.11
CA GLY A 239 -6.11 -17.00 -17.80
C GLY A 239 -5.16 -16.37 -16.77
N THR A 240 -4.45 -15.31 -17.09
CA THR A 240 -3.51 -14.63 -16.18
C THR A 240 -4.03 -13.31 -15.61
N ALA A 241 -5.05 -12.74 -16.22
CA ALA A 241 -5.72 -11.55 -15.70
C ALA A 241 -6.20 -11.72 -14.23
N ALA A 242 -6.63 -12.93 -13.86
CA ALA A 242 -7.03 -13.21 -12.48
C ALA A 242 -5.83 -13.14 -11.50
N VAL A 243 -4.63 -13.57 -11.94
CA VAL A 243 -3.41 -13.44 -11.13
C VAL A 243 -3.00 -11.97 -11.00
N ALA A 244 -3.10 -11.19 -12.11
CA ALA A 244 -2.85 -9.75 -12.06
C ALA A 244 -3.79 -9.04 -11.06
N ARG A 245 -5.06 -9.46 -11.02
CA ARG A 245 -6.01 -8.97 -10.01
C ARG A 245 -5.58 -9.37 -8.59
N GLY A 246 -5.09 -10.60 -8.39
CA GLY A 246 -4.54 -11.04 -7.11
C GLY A 246 -3.39 -10.15 -6.63
N VAL A 247 -2.43 -9.82 -7.50
CA VAL A 247 -1.35 -8.88 -7.19
C VAL A 247 -1.89 -7.49 -6.82
N MET A 248 -2.87 -6.98 -7.56
CA MET A 248 -3.47 -5.68 -7.27
C MET A 248 -4.18 -5.66 -5.91
N LEU A 249 -4.90 -6.74 -5.54
CA LEU A 249 -5.50 -6.88 -4.21
C LEU A 249 -4.45 -6.98 -3.11
N HIS A 250 -3.32 -7.64 -3.37
CA HIS A 250 -2.18 -7.75 -2.47
C HIS A 250 -1.61 -6.36 -2.13
N GLU A 251 -1.30 -5.56 -3.14
CA GLU A 251 -0.76 -4.21 -2.93
C GLU A 251 -1.76 -3.28 -2.23
N LEU A 252 -3.04 -3.37 -2.57
CA LEU A 252 -4.09 -2.64 -1.87
C LEU A 252 -4.30 -3.14 -0.43
N GLY A 253 -4.05 -4.42 -0.16
CA GLY A 253 -4.02 -5.00 1.19
C GLY A 253 -2.91 -4.38 2.03
N HIS A 254 -1.69 -4.28 1.47
CA HIS A 254 -0.59 -3.55 2.11
C HIS A 254 -0.96 -2.09 2.37
N LEU A 255 -1.53 -1.40 1.38
CA LEU A 255 -1.94 0.00 1.53
C LEU A 255 -2.83 0.21 2.76
N VAL A 256 -3.75 -0.71 3.06
CA VAL A 256 -4.66 -0.58 4.20
C VAL A 256 -4.14 -1.20 5.49
N GLY A 257 -2.92 -1.74 5.51
CA GLY A 257 -2.18 -2.12 6.71
C GLY A 257 -1.96 -3.61 6.93
N LEU A 258 -2.30 -4.48 5.97
CA LEU A 258 -1.93 -5.90 6.05
C LEU A 258 -0.45 -6.11 5.75
N ASP A 259 0.17 -7.06 6.42
CA ASP A 259 1.49 -7.60 6.15
C ASP A 259 1.37 -8.97 5.47
N HIS A 260 2.50 -9.54 5.07
CA HIS A 260 2.53 -10.84 4.44
C HIS A 260 2.01 -11.96 5.35
N ALA A 261 1.07 -12.73 4.84
CA ALA A 261 0.57 -13.95 5.45
C ALA A 261 1.53 -15.14 5.21
N ILE A 262 1.59 -16.09 6.14
CA ILE A 262 2.37 -17.32 5.99
C ILE A 262 1.59 -18.36 5.19
N ASP A 263 0.25 -18.36 5.29
CA ASP A 263 -0.62 -19.28 4.58
C ASP A 263 -0.67 -18.99 3.07
N PRO A 264 -0.22 -19.90 2.20
CA PRO A 264 -0.17 -19.69 0.75
C PRO A 264 -1.56 -19.61 0.08
N THR A 265 -2.64 -19.85 0.80
CA THR A 265 -4.01 -19.69 0.30
C THR A 265 -4.52 -18.26 0.41
N GLN A 266 -3.81 -17.39 1.13
CA GLN A 266 -4.11 -15.98 1.25
C GLN A 266 -3.51 -15.18 0.09
N VAL A 267 -4.20 -14.11 -0.34
CA VAL A 267 -3.65 -13.20 -1.34
C VAL A 267 -2.45 -12.45 -0.78
N MET A 268 -2.42 -12.21 0.54
CA MET A 268 -1.31 -11.54 1.23
C MET A 268 -0.07 -12.43 1.42
N HIS A 269 -0.06 -13.69 0.96
CA HIS A 269 1.17 -14.47 0.96
C HIS A 269 2.17 -13.92 -0.07
N ALA A 270 3.42 -13.69 0.35
CA ALA A 270 4.45 -12.99 -0.44
C ALA A 270 4.71 -13.57 -1.85
N THR A 271 4.42 -14.83 -2.08
CA THR A 271 4.61 -15.51 -3.38
C THR A 271 3.33 -16.17 -3.86
N SER A 272 2.17 -15.62 -3.49
CA SER A 272 0.87 -16.18 -3.86
C SER A 272 0.60 -16.06 -5.36
N ASP A 273 -0.04 -17.06 -5.91
CA ASP A 273 -0.70 -17.04 -7.22
C ASP A 273 -2.23 -17.08 -7.07
N THR A 274 -2.75 -16.76 -5.86
CA THR A 274 -4.18 -16.67 -5.59
C THR A 274 -4.78 -15.50 -6.37
N THR A 275 -6.06 -15.63 -6.70
CA THR A 275 -6.76 -14.69 -7.58
C THR A 275 -7.80 -13.85 -6.86
N GLY A 276 -7.90 -14.00 -5.53
CA GLY A 276 -8.86 -13.30 -4.69
C GLY A 276 -8.59 -13.49 -3.21
N LEU A 277 -9.29 -12.73 -2.39
CA LEU A 277 -9.12 -12.71 -0.94
C LEU A 277 -9.46 -14.08 -0.32
N GLY A 278 -8.55 -14.62 0.49
CA GLY A 278 -8.79 -15.76 1.37
C GLY A 278 -9.49 -15.36 2.67
N ASP A 279 -9.72 -16.31 3.55
CA ASP A 279 -10.43 -16.07 4.83
C ASP A 279 -9.58 -15.20 5.78
N GLY A 280 -8.27 -15.43 5.84
CA GLY A 280 -7.35 -14.60 6.64
C GLY A 280 -7.26 -13.17 6.11
N ASP A 281 -7.23 -12.99 4.78
CA ASP A 281 -7.26 -11.66 4.16
C ASP A 281 -8.54 -10.91 4.53
N ARG A 282 -9.70 -11.56 4.40
CA ARG A 282 -11.01 -10.95 4.73
C ARG A 282 -11.11 -10.55 6.19
N GLU A 283 -10.66 -11.39 7.08
CA GLU A 283 -10.64 -11.08 8.51
C GLU A 283 -9.66 -9.96 8.82
N GLY A 284 -8.43 -10.02 8.27
CA GLY A 284 -7.42 -8.97 8.42
C GLY A 284 -7.92 -7.62 7.92
N LEU A 285 -8.54 -7.58 6.74
CA LEU A 285 -9.14 -6.37 6.16
C LEU A 285 -10.28 -5.81 7.04
N ALA A 286 -11.17 -6.67 7.53
CA ALA A 286 -12.24 -6.24 8.44
C ALA A 286 -11.68 -5.64 9.73
N MET A 287 -10.61 -6.23 10.29
CA MET A 287 -9.92 -5.71 11.48
C MET A 287 -9.22 -4.37 11.19
N ALA A 288 -8.48 -4.25 10.07
CA ALA A 288 -7.82 -3.00 9.68
C ALA A 288 -8.84 -1.86 9.49
N GLY A 289 -10.00 -2.18 8.93
CA GLY A 289 -11.09 -1.23 8.76
C GLY A 289 -11.89 -0.93 10.04
N ALA A 290 -11.72 -1.67 11.12
CA ALA A 290 -12.45 -1.48 12.39
C ALA A 290 -11.84 -0.39 13.29
N ALA A 291 -10.86 0.38 12.82
CA ALA A 291 -10.26 1.48 13.57
C ALA A 291 -11.31 2.45 14.10
N ARG A 292 -10.95 3.20 15.13
CA ARG A 292 -11.79 4.28 15.67
C ARG A 292 -11.72 5.53 14.77
N CYS A 293 -12.71 6.39 14.90
CA CYS A 293 -12.67 7.73 14.33
C CYS A 293 -11.71 8.64 15.11
N TYR A 294 -11.09 9.58 14.41
CA TYR A 294 -10.17 10.55 14.97
C TYR A 294 -10.71 11.96 14.76
N SER A 295 -10.62 12.80 15.80
CA SER A 295 -11.05 14.19 15.71
C SER A 295 -9.94 15.15 15.22
N ASP A 296 -8.75 14.62 14.98
CA ASP A 296 -7.53 15.33 14.60
C ASP A 296 -6.92 14.85 13.27
N THR A 297 -7.78 14.31 12.38
CA THR A 297 -7.37 13.87 11.03
C THR A 297 -8.14 14.62 9.96
#